data_e7b21eeb6bdaf0bc12b1382bf1b27744
#
_entry.id   e7b21eeb6bdaf0bc12b1382bf1b27744
#
_cell.length_a   1.000
_cell.length_b   1.000
_cell.length_c   1.000
_cell.angle_alpha   90.00
_cell.angle_beta   90.00
_cell.angle_gamma   90.00
#
_symmetry.space_group_name_H-M   'P 1'
#
loop_
_entity.id
_entity.type
_entity.pdbx_description
1 polymer ?
#
loop_
_entity_poly.entity_id
_entity_poly.type
_entity_poly.pdbx_seq_one_letter_code
_entity_poly.pdbx_strand_id
1 'polypeptide(L)'
;MQQRSPAQIYALLFGAVLVVAGIVGFFYSSDLGSPGNVDDVFGILAVNGWHNLVHIATGALGLLAAAGGYHYARQYAYGLGVVYIAIAIWGFIIGSGDSILGFIPVNTEDNFLHLLIGIAGVGAGLATPATQEPTTAVSSPTASA
;
A
#
# COMPACT_ATOMS: atom_id res chain seq x y z
N MET A 1 11.71 11.22 -21.23
CA MET A 1 10.85 10.99 -20.05
C MET A 1 11.53 9.95 -19.17
N GLN A 2 11.79 10.27 -17.92
CA GLN A 2 12.41 9.31 -16.99
C GLN A 2 11.37 8.23 -16.65
N GLN A 3 11.72 6.96 -16.81
CA GLN A 3 10.84 5.85 -16.48
C GLN A 3 10.66 5.76 -14.95
N ARG A 4 9.45 5.50 -14.51
CA ARG A 4 9.15 5.30 -13.09
C ARG A 4 9.74 3.98 -12.61
N SER A 5 10.33 3.99 -11.41
CA SER A 5 10.81 2.75 -10.77
C SER A 5 9.65 1.82 -10.38
N PRO A 6 9.91 0.50 -10.21
CA PRO A 6 8.90 -0.44 -9.72
C PRO A 6 8.23 0.02 -8.43
N ALA A 7 8.98 0.57 -7.48
CA ALA A 7 8.41 1.10 -6.24
C ALA A 7 7.53 2.34 -6.46
N GLN A 8 7.85 3.21 -7.43
CA GLN A 8 6.97 4.35 -7.77
C GLN A 8 5.67 3.89 -8.41
N ILE A 9 5.71 2.86 -9.25
CA ILE A 9 4.51 2.26 -9.84
C ILE A 9 3.66 1.62 -8.74
N TYR A 10 4.28 0.84 -7.85
CA TYR A 10 3.60 0.25 -6.70
C TYR A 10 2.94 1.32 -5.82
N ALA A 11 3.68 2.35 -5.43
CA ALA A 11 3.19 3.41 -4.55
C ALA A 11 2.03 4.21 -5.17
N LEU A 12 2.06 4.45 -6.48
CA LEU A 12 0.94 5.09 -7.20
C LEU A 12 -0.28 4.19 -7.26
N LEU A 13 -0.10 2.93 -7.68
CA LEU A 13 -1.20 2.00 -7.87
C LEU A 13 -1.88 1.69 -6.54
N PHE A 14 -1.12 1.18 -5.57
CA PHE A 14 -1.69 0.80 -4.28
C PHE A 14 -2.05 2.01 -3.41
N GLY A 15 -1.34 3.14 -3.55
CA GLY A 15 -1.75 4.39 -2.93
C GLY A 15 -3.15 4.83 -3.40
N ALA A 16 -3.40 4.82 -4.71
CA ALA A 16 -4.71 5.17 -5.26
C ALA A 16 -5.79 4.14 -4.87
N VAL A 17 -5.49 2.84 -4.97
CA VAL A 17 -6.42 1.76 -4.61
C VAL A 17 -6.83 1.86 -3.15
N LEU A 18 -5.90 2.08 -2.23
CA LEU A 18 -6.20 2.19 -0.80
C LEU A 18 -7.03 3.43 -0.46
N VAL A 19 -6.73 4.59 -1.08
CA VAL A 19 -7.57 5.78 -0.90
C VAL A 19 -9.00 5.51 -1.37
N VAL A 20 -9.16 4.93 -2.56
CA VAL A 20 -10.48 4.60 -3.11
C VAL A 20 -11.20 3.57 -2.23
N ALA A 21 -10.49 2.51 -1.81
CA ALA A 21 -11.06 1.48 -0.94
C ALA A 21 -11.55 2.06 0.39
N GLY A 22 -10.77 2.94 1.03
CA GLY A 22 -11.17 3.59 2.26
C GLY A 22 -12.38 4.53 2.07
N ILE A 23 -12.43 5.29 0.96
CA ILE A 23 -13.60 6.13 0.64
C ILE A 23 -14.84 5.27 0.40
N VAL A 24 -14.72 4.20 -0.40
CA VAL A 24 -15.82 3.27 -0.66
C VAL A 24 -16.28 2.60 0.62
N GLY A 25 -15.35 2.18 1.49
CA GLY A 25 -15.65 1.55 2.76
C GLY A 25 -16.54 2.40 3.68
N PHE A 26 -16.41 3.72 3.64
CA PHE A 26 -17.28 4.62 4.42
C PHE A 26 -18.76 4.60 4.00
N PHE A 27 -19.09 4.12 2.81
CA PHE A 27 -20.49 3.91 2.39
C PHE A 27 -21.09 2.64 3.01
N TYR A 28 -20.25 1.74 3.56
CA TYR A 28 -20.66 0.50 4.22
C TYR A 28 -20.64 0.67 5.74
N SER A 29 -19.53 1.11 6.31
CA SER A 29 -19.45 1.41 7.74
C SER A 29 -18.55 2.63 8.01
N SER A 30 -19.07 3.56 8.80
CA SER A 30 -18.34 4.72 9.32
C SER A 30 -18.12 4.66 10.84
N ASP A 31 -18.45 3.53 11.46
CA ASP A 31 -18.39 3.37 12.92
C ASP A 31 -16.93 3.33 13.40
N LEU A 32 -16.63 4.13 14.40
CA LEU A 32 -15.33 4.21 15.07
C LEU A 32 -15.35 3.51 16.44
N GLY A 33 -16.30 2.60 16.68
CA GLY A 33 -16.33 1.73 17.86
C GLY A 33 -15.17 0.73 17.87
N SER A 34 -15.11 -0.10 18.91
CA SER A 34 -14.07 -1.13 19.09
C SER A 34 -14.70 -2.52 19.31
N PRO A 35 -14.93 -3.30 18.26
CA PRO A 35 -14.77 -3.00 16.83
C PRO A 35 -15.87 -2.14 16.22
N GLY A 36 -16.97 -1.86 16.95
CA GLY A 36 -18.13 -1.14 16.48
C GLY A 36 -18.95 -1.93 15.44
N ASN A 37 -19.71 -1.22 14.61
CA ASN A 37 -20.42 -1.83 13.49
C ASN A 37 -19.45 -2.14 12.35
N VAL A 38 -19.29 -3.42 12.06
CA VAL A 38 -18.54 -3.95 10.93
C VAL A 38 -19.53 -4.27 9.81
N ASP A 39 -19.19 -3.90 8.59
CA ASP A 39 -19.93 -4.27 7.39
C ASP A 39 -18.95 -4.82 6.35
N ASP A 40 -19.46 -5.52 5.36
CA ASP A 40 -18.65 -6.14 4.32
C ASP A 40 -18.80 -5.39 2.99
N VAL A 41 -17.73 -4.77 2.51
CA VAL A 41 -17.70 -4.16 1.19
C VAL A 41 -17.92 -5.24 0.13
N PHE A 42 -19.02 -5.11 -0.61
CA PHE A 42 -19.51 -6.09 -1.58
C PHE A 42 -19.73 -7.51 -1.00
N GLY A 43 -19.94 -7.63 0.31
CA GLY A 43 -20.07 -8.92 0.98
C GLY A 43 -18.76 -9.72 1.07
N ILE A 44 -17.60 -9.07 0.96
CA ILE A 44 -16.30 -9.74 0.86
C ILE A 44 -15.30 -9.19 1.89
N LEU A 45 -15.16 -7.87 2.01
CA LEU A 45 -14.07 -7.25 2.79
C LEU A 45 -14.63 -6.55 4.03
N ALA A 46 -14.21 -7.00 5.21
CA ALA A 46 -14.68 -6.49 6.49
C ALA A 46 -14.12 -5.08 6.75
N VAL A 47 -15.00 -4.11 6.96
CA VAL A 47 -14.61 -2.72 7.21
C VAL A 47 -15.37 -2.10 8.38
N ASN A 48 -14.74 -1.12 9.01
CA ASN A 48 -15.35 -0.11 9.87
C ASN A 48 -14.66 1.23 9.62
N GLY A 49 -15.06 2.27 10.35
CA GLY A 49 -14.48 3.60 10.18
C GLY A 49 -12.96 3.64 10.39
N TRP A 50 -12.42 2.85 11.33
CA TRP A 50 -10.97 2.78 11.56
C TRP A 50 -10.23 2.14 10.41
N HIS A 51 -10.72 1.01 9.88
CA HIS A 51 -10.13 0.34 8.72
C HIS A 51 -10.09 1.29 7.51
N ASN A 52 -11.19 1.99 7.25
CA ASN A 52 -11.30 2.96 6.17
C ASN A 52 -10.31 4.13 6.34
N LEU A 53 -10.18 4.69 7.55
CA LEU A 53 -9.21 5.77 7.83
C LEU A 53 -7.77 5.31 7.61
N VAL A 54 -7.41 4.10 8.06
CA VAL A 54 -6.08 3.54 7.85
C VAL A 54 -5.79 3.39 6.36
N HIS A 55 -6.75 2.91 5.56
CA HIS A 55 -6.60 2.79 4.11
C HIS A 55 -6.39 4.16 3.45
N ILE A 56 -7.20 5.18 3.78
CA ILE A 56 -7.02 6.54 3.24
C ILE A 56 -5.65 7.10 3.62
N ALA A 57 -5.26 7.00 4.89
CA ALA A 57 -4.00 7.55 5.38
C ALA A 57 -2.79 6.87 4.71
N THR A 58 -2.76 5.54 4.70
CA THR A 58 -1.67 4.79 4.08
C THR A 58 -1.63 4.97 2.57
N GLY A 59 -2.78 5.04 1.92
CA GLY A 59 -2.89 5.31 0.49
C GLY A 59 -2.39 6.71 0.12
N ALA A 60 -2.78 7.74 0.89
CA ALA A 60 -2.29 9.11 0.70
C ALA A 60 -0.77 9.20 0.86
N LEU A 61 -0.20 8.52 1.87
CA LEU A 61 1.25 8.42 2.03
C LEU A 61 1.92 7.79 0.82
N GLY A 62 1.31 6.77 0.21
CA GLY A 62 1.80 6.15 -1.01
C GLY A 62 1.85 7.11 -2.19
N LEU A 63 0.79 7.88 -2.40
CA LEU A 63 0.74 8.90 -3.45
C LEU A 63 1.79 9.99 -3.24
N LEU A 64 1.96 10.45 -2.00
CA LEU A 64 2.99 11.42 -1.63
C LEU A 64 4.41 10.84 -1.83
N ALA A 65 4.64 9.60 -1.44
CA ALA A 65 5.92 8.91 -1.63
C ALA A 65 6.27 8.76 -3.12
N ALA A 66 5.29 8.42 -3.96
CA ALA A 66 5.48 8.33 -5.40
C ALA A 66 5.83 9.68 -6.03
N ALA A 67 5.17 10.76 -5.58
CA ALA A 67 5.44 12.13 -6.03
C ALA A 67 6.80 12.65 -5.53
N GLY A 68 7.23 12.23 -4.33
CA GLY A 68 8.51 12.59 -3.73
C GLY A 68 9.73 11.94 -4.38
N GLY A 69 9.52 10.99 -5.28
CA GLY A 69 10.57 10.35 -6.05
C GLY A 69 10.88 8.91 -5.61
N TYR A 70 11.83 8.29 -6.32
CA TYR A 70 12.08 6.85 -6.19
C TYR A 70 12.52 6.42 -4.80
N HIS A 71 13.28 7.23 -4.07
CA HIS A 71 13.77 6.92 -2.74
C HIS A 71 12.61 6.77 -1.73
N TYR A 72 11.69 7.75 -1.70
CA TYR A 72 10.52 7.70 -0.83
C TYR A 72 9.56 6.58 -1.24
N ALA A 73 9.36 6.40 -2.54
CA ALA A 73 8.53 5.30 -3.04
C ALA A 73 9.10 3.92 -2.64
N ARG A 74 10.44 3.76 -2.67
CA ARG A 74 11.11 2.53 -2.24
C ARG A 74 10.92 2.27 -0.74
N GLN A 75 11.07 3.30 0.09
CA GLN A 75 10.82 3.18 1.54
C GLN A 75 9.36 2.86 1.83
N TYR A 76 8.43 3.52 1.14
CA TYR A 76 7.00 3.22 1.26
C TYR A 76 6.68 1.78 0.85
N ALA A 77 7.19 1.32 -0.27
CA ALA A 77 6.95 -0.04 -0.76
C ALA A 77 7.44 -1.10 0.24
N TYR A 78 8.64 -0.94 0.81
CA TYR A 78 9.13 -1.82 1.86
C TYR A 78 8.31 -1.71 3.14
N GLY A 79 8.06 -0.49 3.62
CA GLY A 79 7.34 -0.26 4.88
C GLY A 79 5.94 -0.81 4.83
N LEU A 80 5.16 -0.44 3.81
CA LEU A 80 3.81 -0.97 3.63
C LEU A 80 3.85 -2.49 3.41
N GLY A 81 4.80 -2.97 2.59
CA GLY A 81 4.94 -4.39 2.30
C GLY A 81 5.14 -5.23 3.56
N VAL A 82 6.08 -4.86 4.42
CA VAL A 82 6.35 -5.57 5.67
C VAL A 82 5.17 -5.47 6.63
N VAL A 83 4.57 -4.29 6.79
CA VAL A 83 3.42 -4.08 7.66
C VAL A 83 2.23 -4.92 7.21
N TYR A 84 1.93 -4.96 5.91
CA TYR A 84 0.80 -5.71 5.38
C TYR A 84 0.99 -7.23 5.49
N ILE A 85 2.22 -7.74 5.31
CA ILE A 85 2.54 -9.15 5.60
C ILE A 85 2.32 -9.46 7.07
N ALA A 86 2.81 -8.59 7.97
CA ALA A 86 2.63 -8.79 9.41
C ALA A 86 1.14 -8.78 9.83
N ILE A 87 0.35 -7.84 9.27
CA ILE A 87 -1.10 -7.76 9.50
C ILE A 87 -1.80 -9.02 8.96
N ALA A 88 -1.45 -9.49 7.77
CA ALA A 88 -2.02 -10.70 7.19
C ALA A 88 -1.74 -11.93 8.08
N ILE A 89 -0.49 -12.09 8.52
CA ILE A 89 -0.13 -13.19 9.44
C ILE A 89 -0.92 -13.08 10.74
N TRP A 90 -1.00 -11.88 11.34
CA TRP A 90 -1.77 -11.64 12.55
C TRP A 90 -3.26 -11.97 12.33
N GLY A 91 -3.86 -11.48 11.24
CA GLY A 91 -5.24 -11.74 10.89
C GLY A 91 -5.54 -13.24 10.71
N PHE A 92 -4.63 -14.01 10.09
CA PHE A 92 -4.78 -15.47 10.00
C PHE A 92 -4.69 -16.16 11.37
N ILE A 93 -3.93 -15.62 12.32
CA ILE A 93 -3.80 -16.19 13.67
C ILE A 93 -5.05 -15.93 14.50
N ILE A 94 -5.61 -14.72 14.48
CA ILE A 94 -6.79 -14.36 15.25
C ILE A 94 -8.09 -14.91 14.63
N GLY A 95 -8.11 -15.10 13.31
CA GLY A 95 -9.26 -15.64 12.56
C GLY A 95 -10.26 -14.59 12.09
N SER A 96 -11.18 -15.03 11.21
CA SER A 96 -12.24 -14.19 10.66
C SER A 96 -13.23 -13.73 11.72
N GLY A 97 -13.61 -12.46 11.66
CA GLY A 97 -14.57 -11.85 12.58
C GLY A 97 -13.91 -11.29 13.85
N ASP A 98 -12.60 -11.38 13.95
CA ASP A 98 -11.82 -10.72 14.99
C ASP A 98 -11.22 -9.40 14.47
N SER A 99 -10.47 -8.68 15.30
CA SER A 99 -9.98 -7.34 14.97
C SER A 99 -8.52 -7.16 15.35
N ILE A 100 -7.72 -6.65 14.42
CA ILE A 100 -6.36 -6.18 14.68
C ILE A 100 -6.42 -5.04 15.69
N LEU A 101 -5.58 -5.10 16.72
CA LEU A 101 -5.56 -4.15 17.83
C LEU A 101 -6.92 -3.98 18.54
N GLY A 102 -7.89 -4.87 18.33
CA GLY A 102 -9.21 -4.82 18.92
C GLY A 102 -10.19 -3.83 18.29
N PHE A 103 -9.83 -3.14 17.19
CA PHE A 103 -10.70 -2.16 16.55
C PHE A 103 -10.68 -2.12 15.01
N ILE A 104 -9.71 -2.76 14.36
CA ILE A 104 -9.66 -2.89 12.90
C ILE A 104 -10.12 -4.29 12.51
N PRO A 105 -11.36 -4.46 12.00
CA PRO A 105 -11.87 -5.78 11.64
C PRO A 105 -11.08 -6.35 10.47
N VAL A 106 -10.95 -7.67 10.46
CA VAL A 106 -10.38 -8.43 9.35
C VAL A 106 -11.15 -9.72 9.14
N ASN A 107 -11.16 -10.19 7.89
CA ASN A 107 -11.63 -11.51 7.53
C ASN A 107 -10.57 -12.26 6.71
N THR A 108 -10.88 -13.46 6.26
CA THR A 108 -9.95 -14.28 5.49
C THR A 108 -9.55 -13.61 4.17
N GLU A 109 -10.49 -12.98 3.49
CA GLU A 109 -10.33 -12.30 2.22
C GLU A 109 -9.42 -11.07 2.37
N ASP A 110 -9.62 -10.27 3.42
CA ASP A 110 -8.74 -9.16 3.78
C ASP A 110 -7.31 -9.65 4.01
N ASN A 111 -7.14 -10.74 4.74
CA ASN A 111 -5.83 -11.29 5.05
C ASN A 111 -5.08 -11.73 3.79
N PHE A 112 -5.76 -12.35 2.82
CA PHE A 112 -5.16 -12.69 1.53
C PHE A 112 -4.79 -11.43 0.72
N LEU A 113 -5.64 -10.41 0.70
CA LEU A 113 -5.34 -9.16 0.02
C LEU A 113 -4.14 -8.44 0.66
N HIS A 114 -4.10 -8.35 1.98
CA HIS A 114 -2.97 -7.78 2.70
C HIS A 114 -1.68 -8.55 2.37
N LEU A 115 -1.72 -9.88 2.34
CA LEU A 115 -0.56 -10.69 1.99
C LEU A 115 -0.07 -10.41 0.56
N LEU A 116 -0.98 -10.34 -0.42
CA LEU A 116 -0.64 -10.06 -1.81
C LEU A 116 -0.05 -8.66 -1.99
N ILE A 117 -0.70 -7.64 -1.41
CA ILE A 117 -0.20 -6.25 -1.43
C ILE A 117 1.16 -6.17 -0.75
N GLY A 118 1.33 -6.88 0.36
CA GLY A 118 2.58 -6.92 1.12
C GLY A 118 3.72 -7.52 0.33
N ILE A 119 3.52 -8.70 -0.28
CA ILE A 119 4.53 -9.38 -1.12
C ILE A 119 4.88 -8.49 -2.32
N ALA A 120 3.88 -7.90 -2.99
CA ALA A 120 4.11 -7.00 -4.10
C ALA A 120 4.94 -5.77 -3.68
N GLY A 121 4.70 -5.23 -2.47
CA GLY A 121 5.44 -4.09 -1.93
C GLY A 121 6.91 -4.42 -1.67
N VAL A 122 7.19 -5.52 -1.00
CA VAL A 122 8.57 -5.99 -0.78
C VAL A 122 9.25 -6.27 -2.12
N GLY A 123 8.58 -6.94 -3.06
CA GLY A 123 9.10 -7.21 -4.40
C GLY A 123 9.43 -5.93 -5.18
N ALA A 124 8.54 -4.94 -5.17
CA ALA A 124 8.77 -3.65 -5.81
C ALA A 124 9.94 -2.88 -5.18
N GLY A 125 10.05 -2.93 -3.84
CA GLY A 125 11.17 -2.34 -3.11
C GLY A 125 12.51 -2.99 -3.47
N LEU A 126 12.56 -4.33 -3.57
CA LEU A 126 13.75 -5.09 -3.97
C LEU A 126 14.14 -4.81 -5.43
N ALA A 127 13.16 -4.71 -6.33
CA ALA A 127 13.37 -4.43 -7.74
C ALA A 127 13.78 -2.97 -8.04
N THR A 128 13.70 -2.09 -7.03
CA THR A 128 14.09 -0.68 -7.17
C THR A 128 15.50 -0.48 -6.61
N PRO A 129 16.50 -0.02 -7.42
CA PRO A 129 17.85 0.22 -6.95
C PRO A 129 17.90 1.19 -5.76
N ALA A 130 18.90 1.04 -4.89
CA ALA A 130 19.08 1.94 -3.73
C ALA A 130 19.53 3.35 -4.15
N THR A 131 20.26 3.44 -5.27
CA THR A 131 20.77 4.68 -5.86
C THR A 131 20.38 4.74 -7.33
N GLN A 132 20.00 5.93 -7.81
CA GLN A 132 19.92 6.16 -9.27
C GLN A 132 21.33 6.39 -9.78
N GLU A 133 21.76 5.61 -10.76
CA GLU A 133 22.96 5.96 -11.50
C GLU A 133 22.72 7.29 -12.24
N PRO A 134 23.69 8.23 -12.19
CA PRO A 134 23.60 9.45 -12.98
C PRO A 134 23.47 9.06 -14.45
N THR A 135 22.46 9.57 -15.13
CA THR A 135 22.36 9.42 -16.58
C THR A 135 23.60 10.11 -17.19
N THR A 136 24.61 9.33 -17.53
CA THR A 136 25.76 9.82 -18.28
C THR A 136 25.23 10.32 -19.61
N ALA A 137 25.16 11.65 -19.75
CA ALA A 137 24.94 12.26 -21.05
C ALA A 137 26.08 11.76 -21.95
N VAL A 138 25.71 10.96 -22.94
CA VAL A 138 26.66 10.57 -24.01
C VAL A 138 27.08 11.88 -24.70
N SER A 139 28.25 12.35 -24.32
CA SER A 139 28.87 13.48 -25.05
C SER A 139 29.15 12.95 -26.45
N SER A 140 28.38 13.45 -27.43
CA SER A 140 28.69 13.23 -28.85
C SER A 140 30.12 13.62 -29.11
N PRO A 141 30.96 12.80 -29.76
CA PRO A 141 32.28 13.23 -30.15
C PRO A 141 32.14 14.36 -31.14
N THR A 142 32.68 15.53 -30.78
CA THR A 142 32.85 16.63 -31.72
C THR A 142 33.78 16.14 -32.83
N ALA A 143 33.20 15.96 -34.03
CA ALA A 143 34.00 15.77 -35.23
C ALA A 143 34.83 17.05 -35.49
N SER A 144 36.13 16.98 -35.19
CA SER A 144 37.08 17.97 -35.63
C SER A 144 37.42 17.71 -37.11
N ALA A 145 37.02 18.63 -37.94
CA ALA A 145 37.45 18.73 -39.34
C ALA A 145 38.85 19.29 -39.44
#